data_e08dcd65343b552be50483f76898b9e6
#
_entry.id   e08dcd65343b552be50483f76898b9e6
#
_cell.length_a   1.000
_cell.length_b   1.000
_cell.length_c   1.000
_cell.angle_alpha   90.00
_cell.angle_beta   90.00
_cell.angle_gamma   90.00
#
_symmetry.space_group_name_H-M   'P 1'
#
loop_
_entity.id
_entity.type
_entity.pdbx_description
1 polymer ?
#
loop_
_entity_poly.entity_id
_entity_poly.type
_entity_poly.pdbx_seq_one_letter_code
_entity_poly.pdbx_strand_id
1 'polypeptide(L)'
;MGPVQAIIVTLIKDLFHVLSTTTGGVGELADFLILSSFAVTAGLIHRKMPSVKGTALACFAGTVAIAIVGALANYYLLIPFFSNIMPIDAIISACNAVNPAIDSLAAYILFGAIPFNVAKGIVISIVTVVTYKKLGHVMKFL
;
A
#
# COMPACT_ATOMS: atom_id res chain seq x y z
N MET A 1 11.66 -15.85 2.21
CA MET A 1 10.58 -15.73 1.22
C MET A 1 10.94 -14.64 0.23
N GLY A 2 10.56 -14.77 -1.03
CA GLY A 2 10.87 -13.79 -2.08
C GLY A 2 9.66 -12.88 -2.39
N PRO A 3 9.82 -11.87 -3.29
CA PRO A 3 8.75 -10.97 -3.68
C PRO A 3 7.55 -11.71 -4.32
N VAL A 4 7.78 -12.81 -5.01
CA VAL A 4 6.72 -13.61 -5.64
C VAL A 4 5.76 -14.19 -4.60
N GLN A 5 6.29 -14.76 -3.50
CA GLN A 5 5.46 -15.29 -2.42
C GLN A 5 4.62 -14.19 -1.75
N ALA A 6 5.19 -13.00 -1.57
CA ALA A 6 4.46 -11.87 -1.01
C ALA A 6 3.31 -11.43 -1.94
N ILE A 7 3.51 -11.41 -3.26
CA ILE A 7 2.47 -11.10 -4.25
C ILE A 7 1.35 -12.15 -4.19
N ILE A 8 1.71 -13.45 -4.12
CA ILE A 8 0.71 -14.54 -4.02
C ILE A 8 -0.13 -14.40 -2.75
N VAL A 9 0.49 -14.11 -1.60
CA VAL A 9 -0.21 -13.88 -0.34
C VAL A 9 -1.17 -12.68 -0.44
N THR A 10 -0.71 -11.58 -1.03
CA THR A 10 -1.56 -10.40 -1.27
C THR A 10 -2.74 -10.74 -2.18
N LEU A 11 -2.50 -11.47 -3.28
CA LEU A 11 -3.55 -11.89 -4.20
C LEU A 11 -4.61 -12.75 -3.50
N ILE A 12 -4.18 -13.74 -2.72
CA ILE A 12 -5.10 -14.61 -1.96
C ILE A 12 -5.91 -13.78 -0.96
N LYS A 13 -5.26 -12.87 -0.21
CA LYS A 13 -5.92 -11.95 0.73
C LYS A 13 -6.99 -11.12 0.02
N ASP A 14 -6.67 -10.52 -1.12
CA ASP A 14 -7.58 -9.65 -1.85
C ASP A 14 -8.74 -10.43 -2.48
N LEU A 15 -8.50 -11.66 -2.96
CA LEU A 15 -9.57 -12.57 -3.42
C LEU A 15 -10.58 -12.90 -2.32
N PHE A 16 -10.12 -13.16 -1.10
CA PHE A 16 -11.03 -13.37 0.04
C PHE A 16 -11.76 -12.08 0.41
N HIS A 17 -11.11 -10.94 0.34
CA HIS A 17 -11.71 -9.65 0.66
C HIS A 17 -12.79 -9.24 -0.35
N VAL A 18 -12.64 -9.59 -1.63
CA VAL A 18 -13.65 -9.36 -2.68
C VAL A 18 -15.00 -9.97 -2.31
N LEU A 19 -15.02 -11.10 -1.58
CA LEU A 19 -16.28 -11.74 -1.16
C LEU A 19 -17.10 -10.90 -0.17
N SER A 20 -16.46 -9.94 0.51
CA SER A 20 -17.08 -9.09 1.54
C SER A 20 -17.05 -7.62 1.16
N THR A 21 -16.58 -7.27 -0.04
CA THR A 21 -16.35 -5.87 -0.43
C THR A 21 -17.63 -5.14 -0.78
N THR A 22 -17.67 -3.86 -0.46
CA THR A 22 -18.70 -2.92 -0.91
C THR A 22 -18.26 -2.09 -2.12
N THR A 23 -17.00 -2.25 -2.58
CA THR A 23 -16.39 -1.47 -3.66
C THR A 23 -16.41 -2.19 -5.01
N GLY A 24 -17.15 -3.30 -5.13
CA GLY A 24 -17.21 -4.07 -6.38
C GLY A 24 -15.87 -4.64 -6.86
N GLY A 25 -14.89 -4.79 -5.96
CA GLY A 25 -13.56 -5.34 -6.27
C GLY A 25 -12.50 -4.32 -6.72
N VAL A 26 -12.90 -3.06 -6.99
CA VAL A 26 -11.93 -2.03 -7.46
C VAL A 26 -11.00 -1.60 -6.34
N GLY A 27 -11.48 -1.53 -5.10
CA GLY A 27 -10.67 -1.27 -3.92
C GLY A 27 -9.59 -2.33 -3.71
N GLU A 28 -9.97 -3.60 -3.86
CA GLU A 28 -9.09 -4.77 -3.73
C GLU A 28 -8.04 -4.81 -4.85
N LEU A 29 -8.45 -4.47 -6.08
CA LEU A 29 -7.50 -4.34 -7.20
C LEU A 29 -6.48 -3.24 -6.94
N ALA A 30 -6.92 -2.08 -6.44
CA ALA A 30 -6.02 -1.00 -6.05
C ALA A 30 -5.08 -1.44 -4.91
N ASP A 31 -5.59 -2.11 -3.88
CA ASP A 31 -4.78 -2.61 -2.76
C ASP A 31 -3.75 -3.65 -3.23
N PHE A 32 -4.15 -4.57 -4.11
CA PHE A 32 -3.24 -5.53 -4.73
C PHE A 32 -2.07 -4.86 -5.47
N LEU A 33 -2.35 -3.86 -6.30
CA LEU A 33 -1.32 -3.12 -7.04
C LEU A 33 -0.37 -2.38 -6.09
N ILE A 34 -0.93 -1.71 -5.08
CA ILE A 34 -0.19 -0.94 -4.09
C ILE A 34 0.74 -1.86 -3.29
N LEU A 35 0.23 -2.96 -2.73
CA LEU A 35 1.02 -3.88 -1.91
C LEU A 35 2.02 -4.69 -2.73
N SER A 36 1.67 -5.05 -3.98
CA SER A 36 2.61 -5.69 -4.91
C SER A 36 3.79 -4.80 -5.25
N SER A 37 3.57 -3.49 -5.39
CA SER A 37 4.66 -2.53 -5.62
C SER A 37 5.66 -2.50 -4.46
N PHE A 38 5.17 -2.57 -3.22
CA PHE A 38 6.02 -2.70 -2.04
C PHE A 38 6.81 -4.02 -2.08
N ALA A 39 6.12 -5.14 -2.30
CA ALA A 39 6.71 -6.47 -2.27
C ALA A 39 7.82 -6.62 -3.33
N VAL A 40 7.59 -6.10 -4.53
CA VAL A 40 8.60 -6.12 -5.61
C VAL A 40 9.78 -5.23 -5.26
N THR A 41 9.53 -3.96 -4.92
CA THR A 41 10.59 -2.98 -4.64
C THR A 41 11.43 -3.42 -3.44
N ALA A 42 10.80 -3.72 -2.33
CA ALA A 42 11.49 -4.15 -1.12
C ALA A 42 12.20 -5.50 -1.31
N GLY A 43 11.54 -6.45 -1.99
CA GLY A 43 12.11 -7.76 -2.27
C GLY A 43 13.35 -7.72 -3.17
N LEU A 44 13.35 -6.89 -4.21
CA LEU A 44 14.50 -6.75 -5.11
C LEU A 44 15.70 -6.10 -4.41
N ILE A 45 15.47 -5.06 -3.60
CA ILE A 45 16.55 -4.39 -2.85
C ILE A 45 17.10 -5.34 -1.77
N HIS A 46 16.24 -6.02 -1.03
CA HIS A 46 16.67 -6.96 0.00
C HIS A 46 17.48 -8.13 -0.57
N ARG A 47 17.14 -8.62 -1.78
CA ARG A 47 17.93 -9.66 -2.46
C ARG A 47 19.37 -9.22 -2.77
N LYS A 48 19.58 -7.92 -3.04
CA LYS A 48 20.92 -7.36 -3.28
C LYS A 48 21.69 -7.06 -1.98
N MET A 49 20.95 -6.78 -0.90
CA MET A 49 21.51 -6.40 0.40
C MET A 49 20.84 -7.18 1.55
N PRO A 50 21.16 -8.50 1.74
CA PRO A 50 20.53 -9.35 2.74
C PRO A 50 21.06 -9.07 4.14
N SER A 51 20.77 -7.88 4.66
CA SER A 51 21.17 -7.43 6.00
C SER A 51 20.03 -6.64 6.65
N VAL A 52 20.12 -6.42 7.97
CA VAL A 52 19.13 -5.58 8.69
C VAL A 52 19.07 -4.16 8.12
N LYS A 53 20.24 -3.57 7.80
CA LYS A 53 20.30 -2.25 7.15
C LYS A 53 19.71 -2.28 5.75
N GLY A 54 20.01 -3.34 4.97
CA GLY A 54 19.43 -3.55 3.65
C GLY A 54 17.92 -3.74 3.71
N THR A 55 17.40 -4.45 4.71
CA THR A 55 15.95 -4.59 4.95
C THR A 55 15.30 -3.23 5.26
N ALA A 56 15.92 -2.40 6.09
CA ALA A 56 15.40 -1.07 6.40
C ALA A 56 15.36 -0.17 5.15
N LEU A 57 16.43 -0.18 4.34
CA LEU A 57 16.46 0.55 3.06
C LEU A 57 15.41 0.03 2.07
N ALA A 58 15.25 -1.30 1.99
CA ALA A 58 14.25 -1.95 1.16
C ALA A 58 12.83 -1.54 1.55
N CYS A 59 12.55 -1.51 2.84
CA CYS A 59 11.26 -1.07 3.38
C CYS A 59 11.01 0.43 3.12
N PHE A 60 12.02 1.27 3.26
CA PHE A 60 11.90 2.69 2.92
C PHE A 60 11.55 2.89 1.43
N ALA A 61 12.30 2.26 0.53
CA ALA A 61 12.01 2.32 -0.90
C ALA A 61 10.63 1.73 -1.25
N GLY A 62 10.22 0.64 -0.58
CA GLY A 62 8.89 0.06 -0.70
C GLY A 62 7.79 1.03 -0.25
N THR A 63 8.01 1.80 0.82
CA THR A 63 7.08 2.82 1.28
C THR A 63 6.92 3.96 0.27
N VAL A 64 8.02 4.38 -0.37
CA VAL A 64 7.96 5.34 -1.47
C VAL A 64 7.17 4.79 -2.66
N ALA A 65 7.41 3.53 -3.03
CA ALA A 65 6.66 2.86 -4.10
C ALA A 65 5.16 2.80 -3.81
N ILE A 66 4.76 2.43 -2.58
CA ILE A 66 3.34 2.46 -2.13
C ILE A 66 2.74 3.86 -2.26
N ALA A 67 3.45 4.90 -1.88
CA ALA A 67 2.94 6.28 -1.96
C ALA A 67 2.67 6.68 -3.42
N ILE A 68 3.59 6.38 -4.33
CA ILE A 68 3.45 6.69 -5.76
C ILE A 68 2.34 5.86 -6.40
N VAL A 69 2.39 4.53 -6.25
CA VAL A 69 1.39 3.63 -6.86
C VAL A 69 0.02 3.86 -6.23
N GLY A 70 -0.03 4.16 -4.92
CA GLY A 70 -1.26 4.52 -4.24
C GLY A 70 -1.89 5.81 -4.75
N ALA A 71 -1.10 6.84 -5.02
CA ALA A 71 -1.59 8.08 -5.65
C ALA A 71 -2.15 7.80 -7.04
N LEU A 72 -1.43 7.03 -7.87
CA LEU A 72 -1.86 6.66 -9.22
C LEU A 72 -3.12 5.78 -9.20
N ALA A 73 -3.18 4.77 -8.33
CA ALA A 73 -4.34 3.90 -8.19
C ALA A 73 -5.58 4.67 -7.72
N ASN A 74 -5.43 5.62 -6.79
CA ASN A 74 -6.53 6.48 -6.40
C ASN A 74 -7.01 7.34 -7.57
N TYR A 75 -6.10 7.96 -8.31
CA TYR A 75 -6.44 8.86 -9.40
C TYR A 75 -7.07 8.13 -10.60
N TYR A 76 -6.50 6.99 -11.01
CA TYR A 76 -6.92 6.30 -12.25
C TYR A 76 -7.94 5.19 -12.05
N LEU A 77 -8.05 4.61 -10.84
CA LEU A 77 -8.97 3.51 -10.56
C LEU A 77 -10.08 3.92 -9.61
N LEU A 78 -9.76 4.39 -8.40
CA LEU A 78 -10.77 4.61 -7.37
C LEU A 78 -11.65 5.82 -7.68
N ILE A 79 -11.07 6.96 -8.06
CA ILE A 79 -11.85 8.17 -8.34
C ILE A 79 -12.78 7.98 -9.55
N PRO A 80 -12.34 7.46 -10.72
CA PRO A 80 -13.24 7.18 -11.82
C PRO A 80 -14.36 6.19 -11.48
N PHE A 81 -14.05 5.18 -10.67
CA PHE A 81 -15.06 4.22 -10.22
C PHE A 81 -16.11 4.88 -9.33
N PHE A 82 -15.67 5.62 -8.30
CA PHE A 82 -16.60 6.29 -7.39
C PHE A 82 -17.38 7.44 -8.07
N SER A 83 -16.80 8.08 -9.08
CA SER A 83 -17.51 9.13 -9.85
C SER A 83 -18.69 8.61 -10.67
N ASN A 84 -18.74 7.30 -10.95
CA ASN A 84 -19.90 6.66 -11.56
C ASN A 84 -21.05 6.41 -10.56
N ILE A 85 -20.76 6.42 -9.27
CA ILE A 85 -21.74 6.14 -8.19
C ILE A 85 -22.24 7.45 -7.57
N MET A 86 -21.33 8.42 -7.40
CA MET A 86 -21.65 9.73 -6.82
C MET A 86 -20.82 10.85 -7.47
N PRO A 87 -21.33 12.10 -7.52
CA PRO A 87 -20.58 13.23 -8.04
C PRO A 87 -19.25 13.43 -7.32
N ILE A 88 -18.20 13.83 -8.06
CA ILE A 88 -16.86 14.08 -7.49
C ILE A 88 -16.92 15.12 -6.36
N ASP A 89 -17.77 16.15 -6.52
CA ASP A 89 -17.96 17.19 -5.52
C ASP A 89 -18.48 16.63 -4.18
N ALA A 90 -19.34 15.62 -4.23
CA ALA A 90 -19.82 14.92 -3.03
C ALA A 90 -18.70 14.15 -2.34
N ILE A 91 -17.79 13.50 -3.10
CA ILE A 91 -16.62 12.79 -2.58
C ILE A 91 -15.68 13.81 -1.90
N ILE A 92 -15.38 14.92 -2.58
CA ILE A 92 -14.51 15.98 -2.05
C ILE A 92 -15.13 16.59 -0.78
N SER A 93 -16.43 16.88 -0.79
CA SER A 93 -17.14 17.45 0.36
C SER A 93 -17.09 16.52 1.57
N ALA A 94 -17.26 15.21 1.38
CA ALA A 94 -17.15 14.21 2.43
C ALA A 94 -15.72 14.16 3.01
N CYS A 95 -14.70 14.24 2.17
CA CYS A 95 -13.31 14.29 2.59
C CYS A 95 -12.96 15.62 3.28
N ASN A 96 -13.48 16.75 2.80
CA ASN A 96 -13.31 18.07 3.39
C ASN A 96 -13.90 18.14 4.81
N ALA A 97 -15.02 17.46 5.07
CA ALA A 97 -15.62 17.37 6.40
C ALA A 97 -14.67 16.71 7.43
N VAL A 98 -13.78 15.82 6.99
CA VAL A 98 -12.78 15.17 7.84
C VAL A 98 -11.48 15.96 7.88
N ASN A 99 -11.06 16.51 6.74
CA ASN A 99 -9.85 17.32 6.61
C ASN A 99 -10.13 18.55 5.73
N PRO A 100 -10.27 19.76 6.31
CA PRO A 100 -10.57 20.99 5.59
C PRO A 100 -9.54 21.39 4.52
N ALA A 101 -8.33 20.80 4.54
CA ALA A 101 -7.33 21.01 3.51
C ALA A 101 -7.65 20.30 2.18
N ILE A 102 -8.68 19.42 2.16
CA ILE A 102 -9.10 18.69 0.97
C ILE A 102 -10.26 19.45 0.32
N ASP A 103 -9.94 20.41 -0.53
CA ASP A 103 -10.88 21.25 -1.28
C ASP A 103 -10.96 20.90 -2.78
N SER A 104 -10.09 20.00 -3.23
CA SER A 104 -9.95 19.63 -4.63
C SER A 104 -9.49 18.20 -4.79
N LEU A 105 -9.58 17.67 -6.01
CA LEU A 105 -9.07 16.33 -6.34
C LEU A 105 -7.57 16.22 -6.10
N ALA A 106 -6.81 17.24 -6.45
CA ALA A 106 -5.37 17.28 -6.21
C ALA A 106 -5.06 17.29 -4.69
N ALA A 107 -5.81 18.05 -3.91
CA ALA A 107 -5.70 18.09 -2.45
C ALA A 107 -6.09 16.74 -1.82
N TYR A 108 -7.11 16.04 -2.35
CA TYR A 108 -7.44 14.68 -1.93
C TYR A 108 -6.28 13.71 -2.13
N ILE A 109 -5.62 13.73 -3.28
CA ILE A 109 -4.46 12.88 -3.52
C ILE A 109 -3.32 13.25 -2.57
N LEU A 110 -3.02 14.53 -2.43
CA LEU A 110 -1.87 15.02 -1.66
C LEU A 110 -2.04 14.85 -0.14
N PHE A 111 -3.22 15.18 0.39
CA PHE A 111 -3.49 15.19 1.84
C PHE A 111 -4.31 13.99 2.34
N GLY A 112 -4.86 13.20 1.43
CA GLY A 112 -5.60 11.98 1.75
C GLY A 112 -4.84 10.72 1.33
N ALA A 113 -4.75 10.45 0.02
CA ALA A 113 -4.23 9.20 -0.51
C ALA A 113 -2.74 8.98 -0.20
N ILE A 114 -1.88 9.98 -0.39
CA ILE A 114 -0.44 9.86 -0.15
C ILE A 114 -0.12 9.62 1.32
N PRO A 115 -0.57 10.45 2.29
CA PRO A 115 -0.29 10.22 3.71
C PRO A 115 -0.83 8.88 4.22
N PHE A 116 -2.01 8.45 3.75
CA PHE A 116 -2.59 7.16 4.10
C PHE A 116 -1.69 6.01 3.63
N ASN A 117 -1.23 6.03 2.39
CA ASN A 117 -0.36 4.99 1.85
C ASN A 117 1.04 5.02 2.46
N VAL A 118 1.57 6.19 2.80
CA VAL A 118 2.83 6.31 3.57
C VAL A 118 2.67 5.68 4.95
N ALA A 119 1.59 5.98 5.68
CA ALA A 119 1.31 5.38 6.97
C ALA A 119 1.20 3.85 6.87
N LYS A 120 0.48 3.33 5.87
CA LYS A 120 0.41 1.88 5.57
C LYS A 120 1.81 1.30 5.34
N GLY A 121 2.63 1.94 4.53
CA GLY A 121 4.01 1.52 4.24
C GLY A 121 4.90 1.52 5.49
N ILE A 122 4.76 2.50 6.37
CA ILE A 122 5.51 2.56 7.64
C ILE A 122 5.12 1.39 8.55
N VAL A 123 3.83 1.10 8.71
CA VAL A 123 3.36 -0.03 9.53
C VAL A 123 3.89 -1.36 8.99
N ILE A 124 3.78 -1.60 7.68
CA ILE A 124 4.33 -2.79 7.03
C ILE A 124 5.85 -2.88 7.25
N SER A 125 6.56 -1.77 7.13
CA SER A 125 8.01 -1.69 7.31
C SER A 125 8.43 -2.05 8.74
N ILE A 126 7.74 -1.54 9.74
CA ILE A 126 8.00 -1.85 11.15
C ILE A 126 7.83 -3.35 11.40
N VAL A 127 6.69 -3.92 10.98
CA VAL A 127 6.39 -5.34 11.11
C VAL A 127 7.45 -6.19 10.40
N THR A 128 7.82 -5.82 9.17
CA THR A 128 8.82 -6.53 8.37
C THR A 128 10.18 -6.54 9.05
N VAL A 129 10.68 -5.39 9.51
CA VAL A 129 11.99 -5.27 10.15
C VAL A 129 12.02 -6.03 11.48
N VAL A 130 10.97 -5.94 12.29
CA VAL A 130 10.85 -6.66 13.57
C VAL A 130 10.84 -8.18 13.33
N THR A 131 10.03 -8.64 12.38
CA THR A 131 9.93 -10.06 12.01
C THR A 131 11.25 -10.58 11.46
N TYR A 132 11.92 -9.83 10.59
CA TYR A 132 13.22 -10.20 10.05
C TYR A 132 14.28 -10.36 11.13
N LYS A 133 14.33 -9.44 12.11
CA LYS A 133 15.26 -9.57 13.25
C LYS A 133 14.98 -10.80 14.10
N LYS A 134 13.71 -11.08 14.42
CA LYS A 134 13.32 -12.26 15.22
C LYS A 134 13.63 -13.57 14.49
N LEU A 135 13.27 -13.68 13.19
CA LEU A 135 13.55 -14.88 12.40
C LEU A 135 15.06 -15.12 12.24
N GLY A 136 15.85 -14.06 12.01
CA GLY A 136 17.31 -14.17 11.92
C GLY A 136 17.95 -14.68 13.22
N HIS A 137 17.34 -14.40 14.37
CA HIS A 137 17.79 -14.96 15.66
C HIS A 137 17.45 -16.46 15.78
N VAL A 138 16.25 -16.86 15.40
CA VAL A 138 15.81 -18.28 15.44
C VAL A 138 16.59 -19.13 14.45
N MET A 139 16.87 -18.66 13.24
CA MET A 139 17.63 -19.39 12.22
C MET A 139 19.11 -19.59 12.56
N LYS A 140 19.66 -18.89 13.54
CA LYS A 140 21.03 -19.14 14.05
C LYS A 140 21.09 -20.33 15.02
N PHE A 141 19.95 -20.78 15.50
CA PHE A 141 19.84 -21.92 16.43
C PHE A 141 19.34 -23.22 15.77
N LEU A 142 19.04 -23.20 14.49
CA LEU A 142 18.73 -24.34 13.62
C LEU A 142 19.88 -24.63 12.67
#